data_72e485a40e4c2a21b1098efacb271ca1
#
_entry.id   72e485a40e4c2a21b1098efacb271ca1
#
_cell.length_a   1.000
_cell.length_b   1.000
_cell.length_c   1.000
_cell.angle_alpha   90.00
_cell.angle_beta   90.00
_cell.angle_gamma   90.00
#
_symmetry.space_group_name_H-M   'P 1'
#
loop_
_entity.id
_entity.type
_entity.pdbx_description
1 polymer ?
#
loop_
_entity_poly.entity_id
_entity_poly.type
_entity_poly.pdbx_seq_one_letter_code
_entity_poly.pdbx_strand_id
1 'polypeptide(L)'
;SFFGTNPLSQFMDQTNPLAEVTHKRRLSALGPGGLSRERAGFEVRDVHYTHYGRLCPIESPEGPNIGLISSLCIYAKINDLGFIITPYRTVTDSKVDMKNEDIIYLTAEEEEEKIIGQGNAPLTVDGAFIKDTVKCRQDADYPVVSPNEVDLVDVSPQQIASVSASLIPFLEHDDGHRALMGCNMMRQAVPLIHN
;
A
#
# COMPACT_ATOMS: atom_id res chain seq x y z
N SER A 1 12.30 -23.19 22.41
CA SER A 1 12.55 -21.77 22.16
C SER A 1 11.34 -21.07 21.54
N PHE A 2 11.21 -19.78 21.73
CA PHE A 2 10.10 -18.99 21.19
C PHE A 2 10.01 -19.11 19.66
N PHE A 3 11.12 -18.97 18.95
CA PHE A 3 11.14 -19.01 17.48
C PHE A 3 10.87 -20.40 16.90
N GLY A 4 11.08 -21.45 17.65
CA GLY A 4 10.82 -22.81 17.19
C GLY A 4 9.40 -23.31 17.46
N THR A 5 8.71 -22.74 18.43
CA THR A 5 7.43 -23.25 18.93
C THR A 5 6.24 -22.32 18.71
N ASN A 6 6.47 -21.02 18.52
CA ASN A 6 5.38 -20.07 18.32
C ASN A 6 4.76 -20.24 16.93
N PRO A 7 3.42 -20.40 16.82
CA PRO A 7 2.77 -20.62 15.52
C PRO A 7 2.85 -19.41 14.58
N LEU A 8 3.19 -18.22 15.08
CA LEU A 8 3.40 -17.04 14.25
C LEU A 8 4.81 -16.97 13.65
N SER A 9 5.74 -17.79 14.17
CA SER A 9 7.11 -17.86 13.66
C SER A 9 7.18 -18.75 12.44
N GLN A 10 7.80 -18.27 11.37
CA GLN A 10 7.97 -18.98 10.10
C GLN A 10 9.42 -18.98 9.64
N PHE A 11 9.78 -19.96 8.82
CA PHE A 11 11.05 -19.97 8.12
C PHE A 11 11.11 -18.82 7.13
N MET A 12 12.17 -18.01 7.16
CA MET A 12 12.32 -16.88 6.25
C MET A 12 12.66 -17.35 4.84
N ASP A 13 11.96 -16.82 3.85
CA ASP A 13 12.28 -17.04 2.45
C ASP A 13 13.55 -16.26 2.10
N GLN A 14 14.60 -16.97 1.70
CA GLN A 14 15.94 -16.40 1.46
C GLN A 14 16.43 -16.62 0.03
N THR A 15 15.53 -16.87 -0.92
CA THR A 15 15.88 -17.08 -2.34
C THR A 15 16.67 -15.91 -2.91
N ASN A 16 16.28 -14.68 -2.56
CA ASN A 16 16.97 -13.45 -2.94
C ASN A 16 16.62 -12.35 -1.91
N PRO A 17 17.32 -11.19 -1.93
CA PRO A 17 17.02 -10.11 -0.99
C PRO A 17 15.58 -9.60 -1.06
N LEU A 18 14.97 -9.56 -2.24
CA LEU A 18 13.57 -9.15 -2.41
C LEU A 18 12.63 -10.11 -1.67
N ALA A 19 12.87 -11.42 -1.75
CA ALA A 19 12.08 -12.42 -1.05
C ALA A 19 12.15 -12.24 0.47
N GLU A 20 13.32 -11.92 1.01
CA GLU A 20 13.50 -11.64 2.43
C GLU A 20 12.71 -10.42 2.89
N VAL A 21 12.82 -9.29 2.18
CA VAL A 21 12.12 -8.05 2.51
C VAL A 21 10.62 -8.27 2.42
N THR A 22 10.15 -8.93 1.38
CA THR A 22 8.73 -9.21 1.17
C THR A 22 8.17 -10.08 2.29
N HIS A 23 8.91 -11.09 2.70
CA HIS A 23 8.47 -11.99 3.78
C HIS A 23 8.32 -11.23 5.11
N LYS A 24 9.26 -10.33 5.43
CA LYS A 24 9.21 -9.51 6.64
C LYS A 24 8.06 -8.51 6.68
N ARG A 25 7.54 -8.13 5.52
CA ARG A 25 6.45 -7.15 5.38
C ARG A 25 5.10 -7.80 5.06
N ARG A 26 4.99 -9.12 5.23
CA ARG A 26 3.79 -9.88 4.93
C ARG A 26 2.78 -9.80 6.07
N LEU A 27 1.50 -9.68 5.71
CA LEU A 27 0.37 -9.70 6.63
C LEU A 27 -0.54 -10.87 6.28
N SER A 28 -1.05 -11.55 7.29
CA SER A 28 -1.96 -12.68 7.14
C SER A 28 -3.25 -12.46 7.91
N ALA A 29 -4.38 -12.75 7.27
CA ALA A 29 -5.67 -12.78 7.94
C ALA A 29 -5.93 -14.12 8.65
N LEU A 30 -5.06 -15.09 8.47
CA LEU A 30 -5.16 -16.45 9.02
C LEU A 30 -4.45 -16.55 10.37
N GLY A 31 -4.72 -17.62 11.09
CA GLY A 31 -4.01 -17.97 12.32
C GLY A 31 -4.73 -17.58 13.59
N PRO A 32 -4.03 -17.60 14.76
CA PRO A 32 -4.64 -17.30 16.05
C PRO A 32 -5.22 -15.88 16.08
N GLY A 33 -6.50 -15.74 16.44
CA GLY A 33 -7.20 -14.46 16.43
C GLY A 33 -7.69 -13.99 15.06
N GLY A 34 -7.42 -14.76 14.01
CA GLY A 34 -7.83 -14.44 12.63
C GLY A 34 -8.88 -15.42 12.10
N LEU A 35 -8.98 -15.44 10.77
CA LEU A 35 -9.93 -16.28 10.05
C LEU A 35 -9.35 -17.67 9.75
N SER A 36 -10.22 -18.66 9.53
CA SER A 36 -9.84 -19.91 8.89
C SER A 36 -10.13 -19.83 7.39
N ARG A 37 -9.42 -20.61 6.57
CA ARG A 37 -9.65 -20.65 5.12
C ARG A 37 -11.08 -20.99 4.76
N GLU A 38 -11.70 -21.88 5.53
CA GLU A 38 -13.07 -22.35 5.32
C GLU A 38 -14.11 -21.24 5.55
N ARG A 39 -13.81 -20.30 6.45
CA ARG A 39 -14.69 -19.18 6.80
C ARG A 39 -14.47 -17.94 5.93
N ALA A 40 -13.42 -17.95 5.13
CA ALA A 40 -13.07 -16.80 4.31
C ALA A 40 -13.88 -16.80 3.01
N GLY A 41 -14.88 -15.94 2.93
CA GLY A 41 -15.66 -15.70 1.72
C GLY A 41 -15.03 -14.63 0.82
N PHE A 42 -15.74 -14.25 -0.24
CA PHE A 42 -15.27 -13.23 -1.17
C PHE A 42 -15.11 -11.87 -0.53
N GLU A 43 -15.94 -11.50 0.44
CA GLU A 43 -15.88 -10.18 1.08
C GLU A 43 -14.56 -9.89 1.77
N VAL A 44 -14.00 -10.89 2.47
CA VAL A 44 -12.72 -10.73 3.20
C VAL A 44 -11.50 -10.82 2.28
N ARG A 45 -11.68 -11.34 1.07
CA ARG A 45 -10.62 -11.45 0.06
C ARG A 45 -10.56 -10.25 -0.88
N ASP A 46 -11.60 -9.42 -0.90
CA ASP A 46 -11.70 -8.25 -1.76
C ASP A 46 -10.84 -7.09 -1.25
N VAL A 47 -10.49 -6.20 -2.18
CA VAL A 47 -9.79 -4.96 -1.86
C VAL A 47 -10.82 -3.93 -1.38
N HIS A 48 -10.64 -3.46 -0.16
CA HIS A 48 -11.46 -2.41 0.44
C HIS A 48 -10.79 -1.05 0.22
N TYR A 49 -11.57 0.04 0.16
CA TYR A 49 -10.98 1.37 -0.04
C TYR A 49 -10.00 1.77 1.07
N THR A 50 -10.13 1.21 2.27
CA THR A 50 -9.20 1.45 3.38
C THR A 50 -7.82 0.81 3.17
N HIS A 51 -7.68 -0.09 2.20
CA HIS A 51 -6.38 -0.68 1.82
C HIS A 51 -5.46 0.31 1.11
N TYR A 52 -5.99 1.42 0.62
CA TYR A 52 -5.20 2.39 -0.14
C TYR A 52 -3.98 2.89 0.66
N GLY A 53 -2.81 2.74 0.08
CA GLY A 53 -1.55 3.14 0.71
C GLY A 53 -1.09 2.24 1.85
N ARG A 54 -1.88 1.24 2.23
CA ARG A 54 -1.62 0.32 3.37
C ARG A 54 -1.33 -1.09 2.93
N LEU A 55 -2.23 -1.69 2.19
CA LEU A 55 -2.08 -3.03 1.65
C LEU A 55 -2.03 -2.98 0.13
N CYS A 56 -1.02 -3.61 -0.46
CA CYS A 56 -0.89 -3.68 -1.91
C CYS A 56 -2.04 -4.50 -2.50
N PRO A 57 -2.82 -3.97 -3.45
CA PRO A 57 -3.93 -4.72 -4.05
C PRO A 57 -3.47 -5.78 -5.05
N ILE A 58 -2.20 -5.74 -5.44
CA ILE A 58 -1.64 -6.58 -6.50
C ILE A 58 -0.86 -7.76 -5.93
N GLU A 59 -0.02 -7.52 -4.92
CA GLU A 59 0.84 -8.57 -4.37
C GLU A 59 0.05 -9.46 -3.41
N SER A 60 -0.29 -10.65 -3.88
CA SER A 60 -1.00 -11.69 -3.12
C SER A 60 -0.62 -13.05 -3.70
N PRO A 61 -0.67 -14.13 -2.92
CA PRO A 61 -0.44 -15.46 -3.46
C PRO A 61 -1.55 -15.86 -4.42
N GLU A 62 -1.22 -16.75 -5.35
CA GLU A 62 -2.20 -17.41 -6.21
C GLU A 62 -2.75 -18.64 -5.47
N GLY A 63 -4.03 -18.96 -5.70
CA GLY A 63 -4.66 -20.14 -5.14
C GLY A 63 -5.51 -19.87 -3.89
N PRO A 64 -5.59 -20.84 -2.94
CA PRO A 64 -6.54 -20.76 -1.82
C PRO A 64 -6.34 -19.57 -0.88
N ASN A 65 -5.14 -19.03 -0.80
CA ASN A 65 -4.80 -17.92 0.10
C ASN A 65 -4.94 -16.54 -0.55
N ILE A 66 -5.45 -16.45 -1.76
CA ILE A 66 -5.60 -15.17 -2.46
C ILE A 66 -6.47 -14.20 -1.63
N GLY A 67 -6.00 -12.97 -1.45
CA GLY A 67 -6.68 -11.95 -0.66
C GLY A 67 -6.55 -12.12 0.85
N LEU A 68 -6.13 -13.28 1.34
CA LEU A 68 -5.95 -13.54 2.78
C LEU A 68 -4.55 -13.20 3.26
N ILE A 69 -3.58 -13.27 2.38
CA ILE A 69 -2.19 -12.89 2.65
C ILE A 69 -1.87 -11.69 1.77
N SER A 70 -1.40 -10.63 2.40
CA SER A 70 -1.13 -9.35 1.75
C SER A 70 0.25 -8.84 2.13
N SER A 71 0.74 -7.86 1.40
CA SER A 71 1.98 -7.18 1.74
C SER A 71 1.72 -5.70 2.00
N LEU A 72 2.49 -5.12 2.93
CA LEU A 72 2.43 -3.69 3.21
C LEU A 72 2.86 -2.89 1.98
N CYS A 73 2.19 -1.78 1.74
CA CYS A 73 2.64 -0.80 0.76
C CYS A 73 4.00 -0.21 1.16
N ILE A 74 4.74 0.29 0.18
CA ILE A 74 6.13 0.71 0.36
C ILE A 74 6.31 1.79 1.44
N TYR A 75 5.34 2.70 1.61
CA TYR A 75 5.40 3.77 2.59
C TYR A 75 4.56 3.51 3.85
N ALA A 76 3.85 2.40 3.90
CA ALA A 76 3.01 2.06 5.05
C ALA A 76 3.84 1.69 6.27
N LYS A 77 3.35 2.06 7.43
CA LYS A 77 3.94 1.73 8.74
C LYS A 77 2.86 1.23 9.68
N ILE A 78 3.27 0.62 10.78
CA ILE A 78 2.37 0.19 11.83
C ILE A 78 2.62 1.08 13.05
N ASN A 79 1.56 1.71 13.58
CA ASN A 79 1.67 2.57 14.75
C ASN A 79 1.74 1.75 16.05
N ASP A 80 1.89 2.44 17.17
CA ASP A 80 2.02 1.80 18.49
C ASP A 80 0.78 1.01 18.91
N LEU A 81 -0.39 1.35 18.36
CA LEU A 81 -1.65 0.66 18.62
C LEU A 81 -1.89 -0.55 17.71
N GLY A 82 -1.03 -0.79 16.73
CA GLY A 82 -1.14 -1.89 15.79
C GLY A 82 -1.92 -1.59 14.51
N PHE A 83 -2.32 -0.34 14.27
CA PHE A 83 -2.99 0.07 13.04
C PHE A 83 -1.97 0.41 11.94
N ILE A 84 -2.33 0.10 10.69
CA ILE A 84 -1.52 0.46 9.54
C ILE A 84 -1.77 1.92 9.19
N ILE A 85 -0.70 2.72 9.12
CA ILE A 85 -0.74 4.14 8.79
C ILE A 85 -0.01 4.40 7.47
N THR A 86 -0.45 5.42 6.75
CA THR A 86 0.14 5.81 5.48
C THR A 86 0.40 7.32 5.46
N PRO A 87 1.46 7.78 4.75
CA PRO A 87 1.81 9.21 4.76
C PRO A 87 1.02 10.02 3.74
N TYR A 88 0.79 11.27 4.09
CA TYR A 88 0.19 12.28 3.22
C TYR A 88 0.88 13.62 3.40
N ARG A 89 0.86 14.43 2.34
CA ARG A 89 1.29 15.83 2.41
C ARG A 89 0.10 16.70 2.75
N THR A 90 0.30 17.65 3.63
CA THR A 90 -0.74 18.61 4.01
C THR A 90 -0.90 19.68 2.94
N VAL A 91 -2.11 20.24 2.83
CA VAL A 91 -2.43 21.35 1.92
C VAL A 91 -2.86 22.54 2.76
N THR A 92 -2.15 23.67 2.62
CA THR A 92 -2.43 24.91 3.30
C THR A 92 -2.63 26.02 2.27
N ASP A 93 -3.76 26.74 2.34
CA ASP A 93 -4.10 27.82 1.40
C ASP A 93 -3.98 27.42 -0.07
N SER A 94 -4.47 26.23 -0.41
CA SER A 94 -4.43 25.65 -1.76
C SER A 94 -3.02 25.34 -2.27
N LYS A 95 -2.03 25.29 -1.38
CA LYS A 95 -0.66 24.88 -1.69
C LYS A 95 -0.29 23.61 -0.94
N VAL A 96 0.36 22.70 -1.63
CA VAL A 96 0.89 21.47 -1.04
C VAL A 96 2.20 21.78 -0.31
N ASP A 97 2.31 21.34 0.93
CA ASP A 97 3.53 21.47 1.70
C ASP A 97 4.56 20.46 1.21
N MET A 98 5.61 20.96 0.54
CA MET A 98 6.62 20.09 -0.10
C MET A 98 7.73 19.65 0.84
N LYS A 99 7.74 20.12 2.08
CA LYS A 99 8.76 19.75 3.06
C LYS A 99 8.49 18.36 3.61
N ASN A 100 9.54 17.57 3.79
CA ASN A 100 9.41 16.25 4.40
C ASN A 100 8.95 16.30 5.86
N GLU A 101 9.15 17.41 6.54
CA GLU A 101 8.72 17.63 7.92
C GLU A 101 7.19 17.76 8.04
N ASP A 102 6.52 18.16 6.97
CA ASP A 102 5.08 18.37 6.93
C ASP A 102 4.29 17.10 6.52
N ILE A 103 4.98 15.98 6.36
CA ILE A 103 4.34 14.70 6.07
C ILE A 103 3.69 14.16 7.34
N ILE A 104 2.41 13.86 7.24
CA ILE A 104 1.64 13.27 8.35
C ILE A 104 1.23 11.84 8.01
N TYR A 105 1.17 11.00 9.03
CA TYR A 105 0.73 9.61 8.89
C TYR A 105 -0.66 9.45 9.51
N LEU A 106 -1.59 8.91 8.74
CA LEU A 106 -2.98 8.75 9.18
C LEU A 106 -3.42 7.29 9.12
N THR A 107 -4.27 6.90 10.08
CA THR A 107 -5.02 5.64 10.01
C THR A 107 -6.17 5.79 9.03
N ALA A 108 -6.78 4.66 8.63
CA ALA A 108 -7.94 4.68 7.74
C ALA A 108 -9.12 5.46 8.32
N GLU A 109 -9.32 5.40 9.62
CA GLU A 109 -10.38 6.13 10.32
C GLU A 109 -10.16 7.65 10.29
N GLU A 110 -8.92 8.09 10.50
CA GLU A 110 -8.56 9.51 10.49
C GLU A 110 -8.69 10.14 9.10
N GLU A 111 -8.49 9.37 8.04
CA GLU A 111 -8.61 9.88 6.67
C GLU A 111 -10.02 9.80 6.08
N GLU A 112 -10.95 9.16 6.76
CA GLU A 112 -12.29 8.85 6.23
C GLU A 112 -13.04 10.09 5.73
N GLU A 113 -12.94 11.21 6.44
CA GLU A 113 -13.63 12.45 6.09
C GLU A 113 -12.78 13.41 5.26
N LYS A 114 -11.54 13.03 4.96
CA LYS A 114 -10.59 13.89 4.24
C LYS A 114 -10.72 13.76 2.74
N ILE A 115 -10.57 14.88 2.04
CA ILE A 115 -10.49 14.92 0.58
C ILE A 115 -9.01 14.89 0.21
N ILE A 116 -8.58 13.81 -0.44
CA ILE A 116 -7.17 13.53 -0.70
C ILE A 116 -6.90 13.60 -2.20
N GLY A 117 -6.07 14.54 -2.62
CA GLY A 117 -5.63 14.68 -4.00
C GLY A 117 -4.66 13.58 -4.43
N GLN A 118 -4.68 13.25 -5.72
CA GLN A 118 -3.77 12.25 -6.28
C GLN A 118 -2.33 12.76 -6.29
N GLY A 119 -1.37 11.87 -6.07
CA GLY A 119 0.07 12.21 -6.04
C GLY A 119 0.64 12.67 -7.37
N ASN A 120 -0.05 12.44 -8.48
CA ASN A 120 0.36 12.86 -9.82
C ASN A 120 -0.30 14.17 -10.28
N ALA A 121 -1.01 14.87 -9.39
CA ALA A 121 -1.62 16.17 -9.73
C ALA A 121 -0.52 17.18 -10.13
N PRO A 122 -0.68 17.93 -11.24
CA PRO A 122 0.31 18.92 -11.65
C PRO A 122 0.42 20.06 -10.64
N LEU A 123 1.65 20.34 -10.19
CA LEU A 123 1.94 21.36 -9.19
C LEU A 123 3.03 22.31 -9.73
N THR A 124 2.99 23.56 -9.27
CA THR A 124 4.09 24.49 -9.47
C THR A 124 5.27 24.15 -8.56
N VAL A 125 6.42 24.79 -8.75
CA VAL A 125 7.59 24.62 -7.90
C VAL A 125 7.28 24.94 -6.43
N ASP A 126 6.36 25.87 -6.18
CA ASP A 126 5.94 26.28 -4.85
C ASP A 126 4.89 25.34 -4.22
N GLY A 127 4.40 24.37 -4.98
CA GLY A 127 3.40 23.41 -4.52
C GLY A 127 1.95 23.80 -4.81
N ALA A 128 1.70 24.89 -5.54
CA ALA A 128 0.35 25.28 -5.93
C ALA A 128 -0.18 24.42 -7.08
N PHE A 129 -1.49 24.15 -7.07
CA PHE A 129 -2.13 23.39 -8.15
C PHE A 129 -2.18 24.22 -9.43
N ILE A 130 -1.77 23.61 -10.54
CA ILE A 130 -1.77 24.27 -11.88
C ILE A 130 -3.17 24.30 -12.48
N LYS A 131 -3.95 23.23 -12.28
CA LYS A 131 -5.31 23.10 -12.82
C LYS A 131 -6.35 23.66 -11.85
N ASP A 132 -7.45 24.16 -12.41
CA ASP A 132 -8.60 24.67 -11.63
C ASP A 132 -9.38 23.57 -10.92
N THR A 133 -9.21 22.32 -11.35
CA THR A 133 -9.85 21.15 -10.75
C THR A 133 -8.82 20.08 -10.40
N VAL A 134 -9.02 19.40 -9.30
CA VAL A 134 -8.15 18.32 -8.81
C VAL A 134 -8.97 17.05 -8.65
N LYS A 135 -8.46 15.96 -9.22
CA LYS A 135 -9.03 14.64 -8.99
C LYS A 135 -8.64 14.16 -7.60
N CYS A 136 -9.65 13.86 -6.79
CA CYS A 136 -9.45 13.48 -5.40
C CYS A 136 -10.12 12.16 -5.09
N ARG A 137 -9.86 11.69 -3.88
CA ARG A 137 -10.45 10.51 -3.28
C ARG A 137 -11.05 10.89 -1.93
N GLN A 138 -12.28 10.46 -1.69
CA GLN A 138 -12.95 10.60 -0.39
C GLN A 138 -13.72 9.31 -0.12
N ASP A 139 -13.33 8.53 0.88
CA ASP A 139 -13.84 7.19 1.14
C ASP A 139 -13.81 6.31 -0.11
N ALA A 140 -14.95 5.82 -0.55
CA ALA A 140 -15.10 5.03 -1.77
C ALA A 140 -15.38 5.88 -3.03
N ASP A 141 -15.50 7.19 -2.88
CA ASP A 141 -15.84 8.12 -3.96
C ASP A 141 -14.57 8.78 -4.55
N TYR A 142 -14.70 9.24 -5.79
CA TYR A 142 -13.62 9.92 -6.52
C TYR A 142 -14.09 11.29 -7.02
N PRO A 143 -14.31 12.26 -6.11
CA PRO A 143 -14.77 13.58 -6.51
C PRO A 143 -13.70 14.37 -7.26
N VAL A 144 -14.17 15.25 -8.14
CA VAL A 144 -13.32 16.28 -8.76
C VAL A 144 -13.68 17.62 -8.10
N VAL A 145 -12.73 18.23 -7.42
CA VAL A 145 -12.97 19.41 -6.59
C VAL A 145 -12.04 20.56 -6.97
N SER A 146 -12.37 21.76 -6.49
CA SER A 146 -11.46 22.90 -6.63
C SER A 146 -10.27 22.75 -5.66
N PRO A 147 -9.12 23.39 -5.95
CA PRO A 147 -7.94 23.31 -5.08
C PRO A 147 -8.19 23.73 -3.63
N ASN A 148 -9.18 24.59 -3.39
CA ASN A 148 -9.52 25.06 -2.04
C ASN A 148 -10.15 23.98 -1.14
N GLU A 149 -10.71 22.94 -1.75
CA GLU A 149 -11.39 21.86 -1.04
C GLU A 149 -10.49 20.67 -0.71
N VAL A 150 -9.27 20.65 -1.23
CA VAL A 150 -8.32 19.57 -1.01
C VAL A 150 -7.72 19.67 0.38
N ASP A 151 -7.84 18.62 1.18
CA ASP A 151 -7.28 18.56 2.54
C ASP A 151 -5.86 18.00 2.56
N LEU A 152 -5.61 16.95 1.80
CA LEU A 152 -4.35 16.22 1.77
C LEU A 152 -4.01 15.83 0.33
N VAL A 153 -2.74 15.49 0.09
CA VAL A 153 -2.27 14.96 -1.19
C VAL A 153 -1.38 13.75 -0.93
N ASP A 154 -1.48 12.73 -1.76
CA ASP A 154 -0.61 11.56 -1.71
C ASP A 154 0.86 11.97 -1.87
N VAL A 155 1.74 11.29 -1.16
CA VAL A 155 3.19 11.53 -1.24
C VAL A 155 3.75 11.13 -2.61
N SER A 156 3.25 10.03 -3.17
CA SER A 156 3.70 9.51 -4.46
C SER A 156 2.60 8.65 -5.10
N PRO A 157 2.52 8.61 -6.44
CA PRO A 157 1.62 7.67 -7.13
C PRO A 157 1.93 6.20 -6.84
N GLN A 158 3.18 5.88 -6.48
CA GLN A 158 3.61 4.51 -6.13
C GLN A 158 3.20 4.09 -4.71
N GLN A 159 2.56 4.97 -3.96
CA GLN A 159 2.15 4.72 -2.58
C GLN A 159 1.22 3.52 -2.44
N ILE A 160 0.50 3.16 -3.48
CA ILE A 160 -0.44 2.03 -3.50
C ILE A 160 0.24 0.67 -3.67
N ALA A 161 1.51 0.65 -4.07
CA ALA A 161 2.23 -0.58 -4.39
C ALA A 161 3.15 -1.03 -3.26
N SER A 162 3.34 -2.35 -3.15
CA SER A 162 4.35 -2.94 -2.26
C SER A 162 5.75 -2.78 -2.85
N VAL A 163 6.77 -3.23 -2.11
CA VAL A 163 8.17 -3.19 -2.60
C VAL A 163 8.30 -3.98 -3.91
N SER A 164 7.75 -5.20 -3.97
CA SER A 164 7.81 -6.01 -5.20
C SER A 164 7.06 -5.39 -6.36
N ALA A 165 5.83 -4.92 -6.13
CA ALA A 165 5.01 -4.30 -7.17
C ALA A 165 5.62 -3.00 -7.69
N SER A 166 6.29 -2.24 -6.84
CA SER A 166 6.95 -0.99 -7.23
C SER A 166 8.14 -1.19 -8.18
N LEU A 167 8.69 -2.40 -8.24
CA LEU A 167 9.81 -2.73 -9.13
C LEU A 167 9.36 -3.12 -10.54
N ILE A 168 8.06 -3.30 -10.78
CA ILE A 168 7.53 -3.65 -12.10
C ILE A 168 7.51 -2.40 -12.98
N PRO A 169 8.22 -2.39 -14.12
CA PRO A 169 8.17 -1.25 -15.03
C PRO A 169 6.81 -1.15 -15.72
N PHE A 170 6.31 0.06 -15.91
CA PHE A 170 5.02 0.34 -16.53
C PHE A 170 3.84 -0.38 -15.85
N LEU A 171 3.88 -0.46 -14.53
CA LEU A 171 2.86 -1.15 -13.74
C LEU A 171 1.43 -0.64 -14.04
N GLU A 172 1.28 0.65 -14.27
CA GLU A 172 0.00 1.30 -14.55
C GLU A 172 -0.63 0.85 -15.88
N HIS A 173 0.16 0.26 -16.77
CA HIS A 173 -0.31 -0.26 -18.06
C HIS A 173 -0.61 -1.77 -18.03
N ASP A 174 -0.30 -2.43 -16.91
CA ASP A 174 -0.51 -3.86 -16.75
C ASP A 174 -1.84 -4.19 -16.10
N ASP A 175 -2.44 -5.31 -16.50
CA ASP A 175 -3.55 -5.91 -15.78
C ASP A 175 -3.09 -6.39 -14.39
N GLY A 176 -3.95 -6.24 -13.39
CA GLY A 176 -3.65 -6.64 -12.01
C GLY A 176 -3.24 -8.09 -11.87
N HIS A 177 -3.87 -8.99 -12.62
CA HIS A 177 -3.52 -10.42 -12.60
C HIS A 177 -2.10 -10.68 -13.09
N ARG A 178 -1.68 -9.99 -14.16
CA ARG A 178 -0.31 -10.09 -14.69
C ARG A 178 0.71 -9.49 -13.72
N ALA A 179 0.37 -8.38 -13.08
CA ALA A 179 1.22 -7.76 -12.08
C ALA A 179 1.40 -8.67 -10.85
N LEU A 180 0.35 -9.35 -10.43
CA LEU A 180 0.41 -10.35 -9.35
C LEU A 180 1.36 -11.49 -9.72
N MET A 181 1.25 -12.02 -10.94
CA MET A 181 2.14 -13.06 -11.44
C MET A 181 3.59 -12.57 -11.47
N GLY A 182 3.83 -11.34 -11.92
CA GLY A 182 5.14 -10.71 -11.94
C GLY A 182 5.76 -10.57 -10.56
N CYS A 183 4.99 -10.14 -9.56
CA CYS A 183 5.45 -10.08 -8.16
C CYS A 183 5.89 -11.44 -7.64
N ASN A 184 5.08 -12.47 -7.89
CA ASN A 184 5.37 -13.82 -7.44
C ASN A 184 6.62 -14.39 -8.12
N MET A 185 6.82 -14.11 -9.40
CA MET A 185 7.99 -14.56 -10.15
C MET A 185 9.29 -13.88 -9.70
N MET A 186 9.26 -12.58 -9.44
CA MET A 186 10.46 -11.85 -8.99
C MET A 186 11.03 -12.40 -7.68
N ARG A 187 10.17 -12.86 -6.77
CA ARG A 187 10.59 -13.46 -5.50
C ARG A 187 11.26 -14.80 -5.67
N GLN A 188 11.04 -15.48 -6.80
CA GLN A 188 11.62 -16.78 -7.11
C GLN A 188 12.95 -16.69 -7.86
N ALA A 189 13.35 -15.48 -8.27
CA ALA A 189 14.58 -15.28 -9.01
C ALA A 189 15.81 -15.64 -8.18
N VAL A 190 16.74 -16.34 -8.79
CA VAL A 190 18.02 -16.70 -8.15
C VAL A 190 19.08 -15.68 -8.58
N PRO A 191 19.83 -15.08 -7.64
CA PRO A 191 20.89 -14.14 -8.00
C PRO A 191 21.97 -14.83 -8.83
N LEU A 192 22.47 -14.12 -9.85
CA LEU A 192 23.58 -14.63 -10.68
C LEU A 192 24.92 -14.66 -9.94
N ILE A 193 25.04 -13.81 -8.91
CA ILE A 193 26.24 -13.73 -8.08
C ILE A 193 25.85 -14.06 -6.65
N HIS A 194 26.47 -15.11 -6.11
CA HIS A 194 26.31 -15.49 -4.70
C HIS A 194 27.54 -15.06 -3.90
N ASN A 195 27.32 -14.47 -2.75
CA ASN A 195 28.37 -14.17 -1.77
C ASN A 195 28.45 -15.28 -0.74
#